data_7b750c6ee4b22a3c3a5feb5d0b22eb04
#
_entry.id   7b750c6ee4b22a3c3a5feb5d0b22eb04
#
_cell.length_a   1.000
_cell.length_b   1.000
_cell.length_c   1.000
_cell.angle_alpha   90.00
_cell.angle_beta   90.00
_cell.angle_gamma   90.00
#
_symmetry.space_group_name_H-M   'P 1'
#
loop_
_entity.id
_entity.type
_entity.pdbx_description
1 polymer ?
#
loop_
_entity_poly.entity_id
_entity_poly.type
_entity_poly.pdbx_seq_one_letter_code
_entity_poly.pdbx_strand_id
1 'polypeptide(L)'
;MCFKNSVFGSCLMLVAFTCWINANISEAFGTFGLDLHHRYSDTVKQFLNVDGLPEKGTVDYYTAMVHRDRLFKGRRLAAASTPILTFVGIGGNQTYNMWALGYLHYSIVNVGTPASSFLVALDTNSDLFWVPCDCKTCPRYFNMTDETRFELSIYSPSNSTTSSPLPCNSTLCGPTRTCLARSNTCAYQQLYGASSSTGILVDDVLHLGSDTNPQDPVDVSVTFGCGKNQTGYFLESGGGINGVFGLGMGGISVPSILASKSVTANSFSMCFSDEYFGRIEFGDKGSPEQKTTPFNVQKSNPTYNITVIQIGVGNNVTNLEFTANFNTGTAVTHLTDPAYSFFVNNFNSRITEKRYHYPADAAFDHCYVLRYF
;
A
#
# COMPACT_ATOMS: atom_id res chain seq x y z
N MET A 1 11.10 73.78 11.19
CA MET A 1 11.93 72.99 12.11
C MET A 1 11.09 71.77 12.53
N CYS A 2 11.45 70.64 12.03
CA CYS A 2 11.73 69.36 12.64
C CYS A 2 11.54 68.25 11.62
N PHE A 3 12.63 67.91 11.02
CA PHE A 3 12.78 66.63 10.34
C PHE A 3 13.23 65.60 11.36
N LYS A 4 12.33 64.68 11.73
CA LYS A 4 12.71 63.42 12.44
C LYS A 4 11.54 62.45 12.47
N ASN A 5 11.14 61.86 11.34
CA ASN A 5 10.24 60.71 11.34
C ASN A 5 10.31 59.87 10.05
N SER A 6 11.30 60.10 9.18
CA SER A 6 11.36 59.38 7.87
C SER A 6 12.14 58.05 7.91
N VAL A 7 13.04 57.86 8.89
CA VAL A 7 13.90 56.67 8.91
C VAL A 7 13.22 55.49 9.65
N PHE A 8 12.41 55.77 10.66
CA PHE A 8 11.70 54.72 11.39
C PHE A 8 10.56 54.11 10.58
N GLY A 9 9.88 54.93 9.77
CA GLY A 9 8.80 54.44 8.88
C GLY A 9 9.32 53.53 7.76
N SER A 10 10.49 53.83 7.21
CA SER A 10 11.10 53.04 6.14
C SER A 10 11.65 51.68 6.67
N CYS A 11 12.21 51.64 7.88
CA CYS A 11 12.64 50.40 8.51
C CYS A 11 11.44 49.47 8.87
N LEU A 12 10.35 50.04 9.38
CA LEU A 12 9.13 49.27 9.68
C LEU A 12 8.48 48.73 8.39
N MET A 13 8.47 49.50 7.31
CA MET A 13 7.95 49.01 6.03
C MET A 13 8.84 47.91 5.43
N LEU A 14 10.17 48.02 5.53
CA LEU A 14 11.11 47.02 5.06
C LEU A 14 10.99 45.71 5.88
N VAL A 15 10.88 45.81 7.19
CA VAL A 15 10.66 44.64 8.07
C VAL A 15 9.30 44.02 7.83
N ALA A 16 8.25 44.81 7.64
CA ALA A 16 6.92 44.29 7.29
C ALA A 16 6.91 43.63 5.89
N PHE A 17 7.64 44.16 4.92
CA PHE A 17 7.76 43.60 3.58
C PHE A 17 8.60 42.32 3.57
N THR A 18 9.68 42.26 4.33
CA THR A 18 10.47 41.02 4.51
C THR A 18 9.73 39.95 5.33
N CYS A 19 8.96 40.33 6.33
CA CYS A 19 8.05 39.40 7.03
C CYS A 19 6.91 38.92 6.12
N TRP A 20 6.40 39.80 5.23
CA TRP A 20 5.34 39.43 4.30
C TRP A 20 5.87 38.51 3.17
N ILE A 21 7.10 38.75 2.69
CA ILE A 21 7.76 37.84 1.74
C ILE A 21 8.07 36.50 2.39
N ASN A 22 8.53 36.46 3.66
CA ASN A 22 8.80 35.21 4.34
C ASN A 22 7.53 34.47 4.77
N ALA A 23 6.42 35.16 5.00
CA ALA A 23 5.13 34.54 5.28
C ALA A 23 4.47 33.95 4.01
N ASN A 24 4.83 34.45 2.82
CA ASN A 24 4.33 33.92 1.53
C ASN A 24 5.22 32.87 0.89
N ILE A 25 6.38 32.53 1.49
CA ILE A 25 7.18 31.36 1.13
C ILE A 25 6.85 30.21 2.14
N SER A 26 5.61 30.03 2.47
CA SER A 26 5.09 28.72 2.77
C SER A 26 4.98 28.06 1.40
N GLU A 27 5.93 27.22 1.05
CA GLU A 27 5.78 26.29 -0.08
C GLU A 27 4.51 25.49 0.21
N ALA A 28 3.40 25.95 -0.35
CA ALA A 28 2.17 25.18 -0.37
C ALA A 28 2.40 24.05 -1.38
N PHE A 29 3.09 23.00 -0.94
CA PHE A 29 3.08 21.75 -1.69
C PHE A 29 1.62 21.34 -1.90
N GLY A 30 1.26 21.02 -3.13
CA GLY A 30 -0.05 20.45 -3.41
C GLY A 30 -0.24 19.14 -2.63
N THR A 31 -1.46 18.84 -2.26
CA THR A 31 -1.88 17.52 -1.84
C THR A 31 -2.55 16.84 -3.01
N PHE A 32 -2.13 15.61 -3.28
CA PHE A 32 -2.64 14.79 -4.36
C PHE A 32 -2.95 13.42 -3.83
N GLY A 33 -4.02 12.82 -4.29
CA GLY A 33 -4.47 11.59 -3.70
C GLY A 33 -4.90 10.54 -4.71
N LEU A 34 -5.08 9.35 -4.18
CA LEU A 34 -5.67 8.21 -4.88
C LEU A 34 -6.75 7.61 -3.98
N ASP A 35 -7.83 7.15 -4.58
CA ASP A 35 -8.84 6.42 -3.85
C ASP A 35 -8.31 5.05 -3.43
N LEU A 36 -8.59 4.69 -2.18
CA LEU A 36 -8.27 3.39 -1.60
C LEU A 36 -9.51 2.51 -1.65
N HIS A 37 -9.35 1.35 -2.22
CA HIS A 37 -10.42 0.37 -2.31
C HIS A 37 -10.02 -0.87 -1.53
N HIS A 38 -10.82 -1.24 -0.54
CA HIS A 38 -10.67 -2.54 0.10
C HIS A 38 -10.91 -3.64 -0.93
N ARG A 39 -10.21 -4.77 -0.83
CA ARG A 39 -10.31 -5.89 -1.79
C ARG A 39 -11.73 -6.42 -2.01
N TYR A 40 -12.66 -6.13 -1.10
CA TYR A 40 -14.07 -6.49 -1.22
C TYR A 40 -14.99 -5.31 -1.54
N SER A 41 -14.43 -4.16 -1.91
CA SER A 41 -15.21 -3.01 -2.35
C SER A 41 -15.91 -3.29 -3.68
N ASP A 42 -17.00 -2.59 -3.91
CA ASP A 42 -17.74 -2.71 -5.18
C ASP A 42 -16.89 -2.26 -6.37
N THR A 43 -16.02 -1.27 -6.18
CA THR A 43 -15.08 -0.82 -7.22
C THR A 43 -14.14 -1.95 -7.65
N VAL A 44 -13.54 -2.68 -6.68
CA VAL A 44 -12.65 -3.82 -6.98
C VAL A 44 -13.45 -4.97 -7.59
N LYS A 45 -14.64 -5.27 -7.07
CA LYS A 45 -15.54 -6.27 -7.65
C LYS A 45 -15.88 -5.95 -9.11
N GLN A 46 -16.26 -4.70 -9.39
CA GLN A 46 -16.59 -4.26 -10.75
C GLN A 46 -15.37 -4.28 -11.68
N PHE A 47 -14.20 -3.80 -11.18
CA PHE A 47 -12.96 -3.83 -11.95
C PHE A 47 -12.54 -5.25 -12.31
N LEU A 48 -12.70 -6.20 -11.41
CA LEU A 48 -12.35 -7.61 -11.62
C LEU A 48 -13.54 -8.44 -12.12
N ASN A 49 -14.74 -7.86 -12.22
CA ASN A 49 -15.99 -8.54 -12.55
C ASN A 49 -16.22 -9.81 -11.69
N VAL A 50 -16.05 -9.69 -10.36
CA VAL A 50 -16.13 -10.81 -9.39
C VAL A 50 -17.40 -10.68 -8.55
N ASP A 51 -18.22 -11.71 -8.54
CA ASP A 51 -19.37 -11.85 -7.63
C ASP A 51 -19.07 -12.84 -6.50
N GLY A 52 -19.86 -12.77 -5.42
CA GLY A 52 -19.89 -13.80 -4.39
C GLY A 52 -18.70 -13.78 -3.40
N LEU A 53 -18.09 -12.63 -3.15
CA LEU A 53 -17.07 -12.49 -2.09
C LEU A 53 -17.70 -12.62 -0.69
N PRO A 54 -16.93 -13.08 0.34
CA PRO A 54 -17.43 -13.22 1.69
C PRO A 54 -17.99 -11.90 2.23
N GLU A 55 -19.12 -11.98 2.90
CA GLU A 55 -19.75 -10.83 3.55
C GLU A 55 -18.92 -10.39 4.76
N LYS A 56 -18.77 -9.06 4.92
CA LYS A 56 -18.04 -8.45 6.02
C LYS A 56 -18.57 -8.91 7.38
N GLY A 57 -17.65 -9.18 8.30
CA GLY A 57 -18.00 -9.63 9.64
C GLY A 57 -18.25 -11.14 9.75
N THR A 58 -18.30 -11.88 8.64
CA THR A 58 -18.44 -13.33 8.66
C THR A 58 -17.12 -14.02 8.99
N VAL A 59 -17.19 -15.27 9.44
CA VAL A 59 -16.00 -16.10 9.70
C VAL A 59 -15.20 -16.30 8.43
N ASP A 60 -15.88 -16.51 7.32
CA ASP A 60 -15.26 -16.73 6.01
C ASP A 60 -14.45 -15.52 5.57
N TYR A 61 -14.97 -14.30 5.82
CA TYR A 61 -14.27 -13.04 5.57
C TYR A 61 -12.94 -12.96 6.34
N TYR A 62 -12.96 -13.20 7.65
CA TYR A 62 -11.75 -13.14 8.47
C TYR A 62 -10.80 -14.31 8.18
N THR A 63 -11.31 -15.50 7.93
CA THR A 63 -10.50 -16.66 7.55
C THR A 63 -9.72 -16.41 6.26
N ALA A 64 -10.35 -15.81 5.28
CA ALA A 64 -9.71 -15.43 4.03
C ALA A 64 -8.58 -14.42 4.23
N MET A 65 -8.76 -13.44 5.12
CA MET A 65 -7.72 -12.47 5.43
C MET A 65 -6.49 -13.12 6.10
N VAL A 66 -6.71 -13.95 7.11
CA VAL A 66 -5.62 -14.61 7.86
C VAL A 66 -4.87 -15.62 7.01
N HIS A 67 -5.57 -16.33 6.15
CA HIS A 67 -4.95 -17.32 5.27
C HIS A 67 -3.90 -16.67 4.36
N ARG A 68 -4.24 -15.54 3.76
CA ARG A 68 -3.31 -14.78 2.93
C ARG A 68 -2.04 -14.38 3.72
N ASP A 69 -2.19 -13.83 4.92
CA ASP A 69 -1.04 -13.41 5.73
C ASP A 69 -0.13 -14.58 6.11
N ARG A 70 -0.69 -15.76 6.33
CA ARG A 70 0.08 -16.98 6.56
C ARG A 70 0.92 -17.39 5.35
N LEU A 71 0.37 -17.27 4.14
CA LEU A 71 1.10 -17.57 2.91
C LEU A 71 2.27 -16.61 2.69
N PHE A 72 2.05 -15.31 2.89
CA PHE A 72 3.09 -14.30 2.68
C PHE A 72 4.20 -14.35 3.74
N LYS A 73 3.91 -14.72 4.97
CA LYS A 73 4.91 -14.79 6.05
C LYS A 73 5.74 -16.08 6.04
N GLY A 74 5.60 -16.92 5.00
CA GLY A 74 6.46 -18.08 4.79
C GLY A 74 6.38 -19.13 5.89
N ARG A 75 5.32 -19.17 6.69
CA ARG A 75 5.02 -20.34 7.52
C ARG A 75 4.58 -21.46 6.60
N ARG A 76 5.58 -22.15 6.04
CA ARG A 76 5.39 -23.41 5.36
C ARG A 76 4.76 -24.39 6.35
N LEU A 77 3.47 -24.54 6.28
CA LEU A 77 2.87 -25.81 6.64
C LEU A 77 3.39 -26.80 5.59
N ALA A 78 3.95 -27.92 6.08
CA ALA A 78 4.55 -28.95 5.26
C ALA A 78 3.69 -29.24 4.03
N ALA A 79 4.36 -29.30 2.88
CA ALA A 79 3.96 -29.87 1.59
C ALA A 79 2.54 -30.46 1.54
N ALA A 80 1.53 -29.61 1.51
CA ALA A 80 0.21 -29.96 1.02
C ALA A 80 0.01 -29.13 -0.25
N SER A 81 -0.41 -29.78 -1.33
CA SER A 81 -0.96 -29.16 -2.52
C SER A 81 -1.74 -27.90 -2.10
N THR A 82 -1.37 -26.75 -2.66
CA THR A 82 -1.99 -25.45 -2.39
C THR A 82 -3.48 -25.60 -2.12
N PRO A 83 -3.96 -25.40 -0.89
CA PRO A 83 -5.37 -25.54 -0.63
C PRO A 83 -6.08 -24.37 -1.30
N ILE A 84 -6.87 -24.68 -2.30
CA ILE A 84 -7.92 -23.77 -2.78
C ILE A 84 -8.85 -23.64 -1.57
N LEU A 85 -8.92 -22.43 -0.98
CA LEU A 85 -9.91 -22.16 0.04
C LEU A 85 -11.29 -22.22 -0.62
N THR A 86 -11.98 -23.31 -0.38
CA THR A 86 -13.35 -23.49 -0.81
C THR A 86 -14.24 -22.96 0.30
N PHE A 87 -14.93 -21.86 0.06
CA PHE A 87 -15.97 -21.38 0.96
C PHE A 87 -17.30 -21.92 0.47
N VAL A 88 -18.01 -22.58 1.36
CA VAL A 88 -19.39 -23.00 1.12
C VAL A 88 -20.28 -21.85 1.58
N GLY A 89 -20.80 -21.05 0.67
CA GLY A 89 -21.75 -20.00 0.99
C GLY A 89 -23.05 -20.58 1.56
N ILE A 90 -23.83 -19.78 2.28
CA ILE A 90 -25.18 -20.11 2.74
C ILE A 90 -26.07 -20.32 1.50
N GLY A 91 -26.11 -21.51 0.98
CA GLY A 91 -26.81 -21.85 -0.25
C GLY A 91 -26.16 -22.95 -1.09
N GLY A 92 -24.98 -23.41 -0.70
CA GLY A 92 -24.29 -24.55 -1.30
C GLY A 92 -23.53 -24.25 -2.60
N ASN A 93 -22.31 -24.75 -2.66
CA ASN A 93 -21.51 -24.94 -3.89
C ASN A 93 -20.92 -23.72 -4.63
N GLN A 94 -20.62 -22.61 -3.98
CA GLN A 94 -19.76 -21.60 -4.59
C GLN A 94 -18.33 -21.72 -4.06
N THR A 95 -17.43 -22.10 -4.96
CA THR A 95 -15.98 -22.13 -4.69
C THR A 95 -15.42 -20.76 -5.05
N TYR A 96 -14.95 -20.00 -4.03
CA TYR A 96 -14.33 -18.72 -4.26
C TYR A 96 -12.83 -18.89 -4.42
N ASN A 97 -12.29 -18.42 -5.53
CA ASN A 97 -10.86 -18.35 -5.72
C ASN A 97 -10.30 -17.08 -5.03
N MET A 98 -10.10 -17.14 -3.72
CA MET A 98 -9.62 -16.00 -2.91
C MET A 98 -8.17 -15.61 -3.18
N TRP A 99 -7.44 -16.39 -3.99
CA TRP A 99 -6.06 -16.12 -4.36
C TRP A 99 -5.88 -14.81 -5.12
N ALA A 100 -6.91 -14.42 -5.80
CA ALA A 100 -6.93 -13.27 -6.66
C ALA A 100 -6.62 -11.95 -5.98
N LEU A 101 -6.99 -11.81 -4.75
CA LEU A 101 -6.92 -10.54 -4.02
C LEU A 101 -5.93 -10.68 -2.85
N GLY A 102 -4.66 -10.75 -3.17
CA GLY A 102 -3.58 -11.00 -2.20
C GLY A 102 -3.30 -9.88 -1.22
N TYR A 103 -3.66 -8.66 -1.55
CA TYR A 103 -3.50 -7.50 -0.69
C TYR A 103 -4.85 -7.05 -0.12
N LEU A 104 -4.80 -6.23 0.92
CA LEU A 104 -6.01 -5.75 1.58
C LEU A 104 -6.59 -4.53 0.87
N HIS A 105 -5.71 -3.62 0.42
CA HIS A 105 -6.10 -2.36 -0.20
C HIS A 105 -5.46 -2.20 -1.58
N TYR A 106 -6.24 -1.67 -2.48
CA TYR A 106 -5.90 -1.41 -3.88
C TYR A 106 -6.22 0.03 -4.25
N SER A 107 -5.57 0.49 -5.30
CA SER A 107 -5.90 1.74 -5.98
C SER A 107 -5.90 1.53 -7.48
N ILE A 108 -6.71 2.30 -8.20
CA ILE A 108 -6.64 2.38 -9.66
C ILE A 108 -5.71 3.53 -10.00
N VAL A 109 -4.60 3.22 -10.66
CA VAL A 109 -3.61 4.19 -11.11
C VAL A 109 -3.58 4.27 -12.63
N ASN A 110 -3.34 5.46 -13.15
CA ASN A 110 -3.23 5.73 -14.57
C ASN A 110 -1.78 6.10 -14.91
N VAL A 111 -1.18 5.37 -15.86
CA VAL A 111 0.23 5.51 -16.21
C VAL A 111 0.42 5.61 -17.71
N GLY A 112 1.33 6.49 -18.15
CA GLY A 112 1.74 6.62 -19.55
C GLY A 112 0.88 7.60 -20.37
N THR A 113 1.26 7.78 -21.64
CA THR A 113 0.58 8.68 -22.57
C THR A 113 0.38 7.99 -23.93
N PRO A 114 -0.86 7.60 -24.32
CA PRO A 114 -2.08 7.74 -23.55
C PRO A 114 -2.10 6.91 -22.28
N ALA A 115 -2.88 7.36 -21.29
CA ALA A 115 -2.97 6.71 -19.98
C ALA A 115 -3.56 5.29 -20.08
N SER A 116 -2.94 4.35 -19.38
CA SER A 116 -3.45 2.99 -19.15
C SER A 116 -3.73 2.79 -17.67
N SER A 117 -4.88 2.20 -17.35
CA SER A 117 -5.34 1.97 -15.97
C SER A 117 -4.87 0.63 -15.43
N PHE A 118 -4.40 0.63 -14.18
CA PHE A 118 -3.92 -0.57 -13.47
C PHE A 118 -4.52 -0.61 -12.06
N LEU A 119 -5.04 -1.78 -11.68
CA LEU A 119 -5.42 -2.04 -10.30
C LEU A 119 -4.20 -2.52 -9.53
N VAL A 120 -3.57 -1.64 -8.76
CA VAL A 120 -2.33 -1.91 -8.03
C VAL A 120 -2.59 -2.11 -6.54
N ALA A 121 -1.85 -3.03 -5.95
CA ALA A 121 -1.86 -3.23 -4.50
C ALA A 121 -1.00 -2.18 -3.78
N LEU A 122 -1.45 -1.67 -2.65
CA LEU A 122 -0.73 -0.68 -1.87
C LEU A 122 0.13 -1.36 -0.80
N ASP A 123 1.43 -1.09 -0.80
CA ASP A 123 2.38 -1.74 0.08
C ASP A 123 3.37 -0.76 0.72
N THR A 124 3.17 -0.49 2.02
CA THR A 124 4.10 0.34 2.81
C THR A 124 5.39 -0.38 3.18
N ASN A 125 5.49 -1.69 2.90
CA ASN A 125 6.67 -2.49 3.21
C ASN A 125 7.59 -2.74 2.00
N SER A 126 7.24 -2.22 0.83
CA SER A 126 8.09 -2.20 -0.36
C SER A 126 8.21 -0.80 -0.95
N ASP A 127 9.36 -0.53 -1.58
CA ASP A 127 9.63 0.81 -2.15
C ASP A 127 9.21 0.92 -3.60
N LEU A 128 9.32 -0.17 -4.36
CA LEU A 128 9.17 -0.10 -5.79
C LEU A 128 7.70 -0.17 -6.24
N PHE A 129 7.25 0.86 -6.94
CA PHE A 129 6.06 0.74 -7.79
C PHE A 129 6.41 -0.07 -9.03
N TRP A 130 5.61 -1.08 -9.39
CA TRP A 130 5.78 -1.85 -10.61
C TRP A 130 4.46 -2.35 -11.16
N VAL A 131 4.39 -2.52 -12.47
CA VAL A 131 3.25 -3.11 -13.19
C VAL A 131 3.73 -4.19 -14.16
N PRO A 132 2.89 -5.20 -14.52
CA PRO A 132 3.19 -6.13 -15.61
C PRO A 132 3.42 -5.36 -16.91
N CYS A 133 4.50 -5.71 -17.63
CA CYS A 133 4.98 -4.87 -18.72
C CYS A 133 5.61 -5.70 -19.82
N ASP A 134 5.01 -5.75 -21.02
CA ASP A 134 5.47 -6.57 -22.16
C ASP A 134 6.00 -7.94 -21.70
N CYS A 135 5.31 -8.54 -20.74
CA CYS A 135 5.84 -9.66 -19.97
C CYS A 135 5.73 -10.98 -20.74
N LYS A 136 6.75 -11.81 -20.54
CA LYS A 136 6.75 -13.20 -21.02
C LYS A 136 6.06 -14.13 -20.03
N THR A 137 6.23 -13.86 -18.74
CA THR A 137 5.74 -14.68 -17.65
C THR A 137 5.02 -13.79 -16.65
N CYS A 138 3.73 -13.57 -16.88
CA CYS A 138 2.82 -12.83 -16.00
C CYS A 138 1.38 -13.30 -16.21
N PRO A 139 0.51 -13.10 -15.23
CA PRO A 139 -0.90 -13.34 -15.42
C PRO A 139 -1.44 -12.35 -16.45
N ARG A 140 -2.16 -12.85 -17.44
CA ARG A 140 -2.80 -12.04 -18.48
C ARG A 140 -4.29 -11.92 -18.28
N TYR A 141 -4.84 -12.79 -17.49
CA TYR A 141 -6.26 -12.84 -17.21
C TYR A 141 -6.52 -13.44 -15.84
N PHE A 142 -7.67 -13.16 -15.37
CA PHE A 142 -8.26 -13.65 -14.15
C PHE A 142 -9.38 -14.61 -14.49
N ASN A 143 -9.37 -15.82 -13.94
CA ASN A 143 -10.45 -16.77 -14.14
C ASN A 143 -11.58 -16.48 -13.16
N MET A 144 -12.76 -16.30 -13.70
CA MET A 144 -14.00 -16.11 -12.95
C MET A 144 -14.62 -17.46 -12.60
N THR A 145 -15.58 -17.44 -11.67
CA THR A 145 -16.29 -18.65 -11.23
C THR A 145 -17.23 -19.21 -12.31
N ASP A 146 -17.62 -18.39 -13.29
CA ASP A 146 -18.53 -18.70 -14.38
C ASP A 146 -17.81 -19.06 -15.70
N GLU A 147 -16.53 -19.43 -15.63
CA GLU A 147 -15.67 -19.71 -16.79
C GLU A 147 -15.33 -18.48 -17.66
N THR A 148 -15.82 -17.30 -17.30
CA THR A 148 -15.41 -16.07 -17.98
C THR A 148 -14.00 -15.67 -17.55
N ARG A 149 -13.34 -14.83 -18.35
CA ARG A 149 -11.99 -14.32 -18.10
C ARG A 149 -12.01 -12.82 -18.08
N PHE A 150 -11.41 -12.24 -17.07
CA PHE A 150 -11.09 -10.82 -17.04
C PHE A 150 -9.64 -10.62 -17.47
N GLU A 151 -9.43 -9.81 -18.51
CA GLU A 151 -8.09 -9.51 -19.01
C GLU A 151 -7.44 -8.44 -18.15
N LEU A 152 -6.22 -8.73 -17.67
CA LEU A 152 -5.40 -7.80 -16.92
C LEU A 152 -4.65 -6.86 -17.85
N SER A 153 -4.58 -5.57 -17.49
CA SER A 153 -3.80 -4.59 -18.24
C SER A 153 -2.31 -4.93 -18.22
N ILE A 154 -1.67 -4.81 -19.36
CA ILE A 154 -0.23 -4.98 -19.52
C ILE A 154 0.34 -3.68 -20.07
N TYR A 155 1.25 -3.07 -19.32
CA TYR A 155 1.94 -1.87 -19.75
C TYR A 155 2.90 -2.21 -20.90
N SER A 156 2.99 -1.29 -21.87
CA SER A 156 3.99 -1.39 -22.94
C SER A 156 4.67 -0.02 -23.11
N PRO A 157 5.99 0.08 -22.84
CA PRO A 157 6.74 1.30 -23.06
C PRO A 157 6.64 1.83 -24.49
N SER A 158 6.52 0.94 -25.48
CA SER A 158 6.39 1.35 -26.89
C SER A 158 5.06 2.02 -27.22
N ASN A 159 4.05 1.82 -26.39
CA ASN A 159 2.72 2.42 -26.57
C ASN A 159 2.55 3.76 -25.82
N SER A 160 3.55 4.14 -25.01
CA SER A 160 3.56 5.43 -24.30
C SER A 160 4.57 6.38 -24.93
N THR A 161 4.10 7.54 -25.34
CA THR A 161 4.95 8.57 -25.95
C THR A 161 5.89 9.27 -24.97
N THR A 162 5.64 9.11 -23.67
CA THR A 162 6.39 9.71 -22.56
C THR A 162 7.31 8.72 -21.85
N SER A 163 7.24 7.44 -22.24
CA SER A 163 8.06 6.39 -21.62
C SER A 163 9.52 6.43 -22.05
N SER A 164 10.42 6.27 -21.11
CA SER A 164 11.85 6.09 -21.36
C SER A 164 12.50 5.11 -20.38
N PRO A 165 13.46 4.26 -20.82
CA PRO A 165 14.17 3.38 -19.92
C PRO A 165 15.07 4.18 -18.98
N LEU A 166 15.09 3.82 -17.68
CA LEU A 166 15.98 4.44 -16.70
C LEU A 166 17.44 4.07 -17.00
N PRO A 167 18.35 5.04 -17.21
CA PRO A 167 19.74 4.73 -17.49
C PRO A 167 20.51 4.26 -16.26
N CYS A 168 21.56 3.48 -16.47
CA CYS A 168 22.38 2.89 -15.40
C CYS A 168 23.03 3.93 -14.46
N ASN A 169 23.32 5.12 -14.95
CA ASN A 169 23.94 6.20 -14.15
C ASN A 169 22.94 6.99 -13.33
N SER A 170 21.66 6.67 -13.39
CA SER A 170 20.65 7.29 -12.52
C SER A 170 20.89 6.93 -11.05
N THR A 171 20.71 7.89 -10.16
CA THR A 171 20.77 7.66 -8.70
C THR A 171 19.72 6.67 -8.23
N LEU A 172 18.58 6.59 -8.94
CA LEU A 172 17.51 5.62 -8.64
C LEU A 172 17.88 4.19 -9.07
N CYS A 173 18.89 4.00 -9.93
CA CYS A 173 19.42 2.66 -10.21
C CYS A 173 20.12 2.08 -8.98
N GLY A 174 20.91 2.89 -8.28
CA GLY A 174 21.55 2.53 -7.02
C GLY A 174 22.45 1.29 -7.10
N PRO A 175 23.13 0.93 -6.01
CA PRO A 175 24.08 -0.18 -5.99
C PRO A 175 23.43 -1.55 -5.88
N THR A 176 22.16 -1.63 -5.51
CA THR A 176 21.42 -2.89 -5.31
C THR A 176 20.73 -3.41 -6.57
N ARG A 177 20.79 -2.65 -7.67
CA ARG A 177 20.17 -2.98 -8.95
C ARG A 177 21.22 -3.29 -10.00
N THR A 178 20.81 -3.99 -11.04
CA THR A 178 21.74 -4.46 -12.08
C THR A 178 21.68 -3.56 -13.29
N CYS A 179 22.83 -3.09 -13.76
CA CYS A 179 22.93 -2.39 -15.03
C CYS A 179 23.00 -3.39 -16.19
N LEU A 180 22.10 -3.29 -17.16
CA LEU A 180 22.16 -3.98 -18.43
C LEU A 180 23.04 -3.18 -19.39
N ALA A 181 24.34 -3.45 -19.41
CA ALA A 181 25.35 -2.65 -20.10
C ALA A 181 25.05 -2.47 -21.61
N ARG A 182 24.48 -3.47 -22.29
CA ARG A 182 24.17 -3.38 -23.73
C ARG A 182 23.11 -2.35 -24.07
N SER A 183 22.12 -2.18 -23.20
CA SER A 183 21.00 -1.25 -23.38
C SER A 183 21.15 0.01 -22.52
N ASN A 184 22.17 0.09 -21.68
CA ASN A 184 22.33 1.14 -20.66
C ASN A 184 21.06 1.32 -19.81
N THR A 185 20.40 0.21 -19.44
CA THR A 185 19.12 0.23 -18.74
C THR A 185 19.26 -0.41 -17.37
N CYS A 186 18.67 0.21 -16.36
CA CYS A 186 18.63 -0.31 -15.01
C CYS A 186 17.61 -1.45 -14.89
N ALA A 187 18.04 -2.62 -14.45
CA ALA A 187 17.18 -3.77 -14.15
C ALA A 187 16.94 -3.88 -12.65
N TYR A 188 15.78 -4.44 -12.28
CA TYR A 188 15.40 -4.68 -10.91
C TYR A 188 14.96 -6.12 -10.65
N GLN A 189 15.09 -6.54 -9.41
CA GLN A 189 14.42 -7.69 -8.82
C GLN A 189 13.81 -7.27 -7.49
N GLN A 190 12.50 -7.44 -7.36
CA GLN A 190 11.78 -7.18 -6.12
C GLN A 190 11.22 -8.49 -5.59
N LEU A 191 11.55 -8.79 -4.32
CA LEU A 191 11.15 -10.02 -3.65
C LEU A 191 9.98 -9.74 -2.69
N TYR A 192 9.02 -10.67 -2.64
CA TYR A 192 7.85 -10.66 -1.75
C TYR A 192 7.70 -12.07 -1.15
N GLY A 193 8.50 -12.39 -0.15
CA GLY A 193 8.57 -13.74 0.38
C GLY A 193 9.01 -14.75 -0.69
N ALA A 194 8.13 -15.70 -1.05
CA ALA A 194 8.38 -16.69 -2.10
C ALA A 194 8.04 -16.21 -3.53
N SER A 195 7.53 -14.98 -3.65
CA SER A 195 7.11 -14.38 -4.92
C SER A 195 8.08 -13.29 -5.35
N SER A 196 8.14 -12.99 -6.64
CA SER A 196 8.99 -11.91 -7.14
C SER A 196 8.43 -11.25 -8.39
N SER A 197 8.87 -10.00 -8.62
CA SER A 197 8.79 -9.31 -9.90
C SER A 197 10.18 -8.92 -10.35
N THR A 198 10.49 -9.17 -11.62
CA THR A 198 11.76 -8.80 -12.23
C THR A 198 11.55 -8.13 -13.58
N GLY A 199 12.41 -7.16 -13.90
CA GLY A 199 12.29 -6.41 -15.15
C GLY A 199 13.28 -5.26 -15.24
N ILE A 200 12.88 -4.21 -15.93
CA ILE A 200 13.66 -2.99 -16.08
C ILE A 200 12.93 -1.82 -15.40
N LEU A 201 13.68 -0.79 -15.03
CA LEU A 201 13.11 0.47 -14.59
C LEU A 201 12.85 1.37 -15.79
N VAL A 202 11.71 2.04 -15.74
CA VAL A 202 11.29 3.03 -16.74
C VAL A 202 10.79 4.29 -16.05
N ASP A 203 10.99 5.42 -16.70
CA ASP A 203 10.34 6.68 -16.35
C ASP A 203 9.12 6.86 -17.23
N ASP A 204 7.98 7.19 -16.66
CA ASP A 204 6.77 7.59 -17.38
C ASP A 204 5.86 8.43 -16.51
N VAL A 205 4.80 8.96 -17.08
CA VAL A 205 3.84 9.82 -16.40
C VAL A 205 2.89 9.00 -15.52
N LEU A 206 2.80 9.39 -14.27
CA LEU A 206 1.73 8.98 -13.34
C LEU A 206 0.73 10.13 -13.24
N HIS A 207 -0.54 9.85 -13.51
CA HIS A 207 -1.63 10.80 -13.42
C HIS A 207 -2.24 10.76 -12.02
N LEU A 208 -2.10 11.84 -11.26
CA LEU A 208 -2.62 11.98 -9.90
C LEU A 208 -3.83 12.91 -9.88
N GLY A 209 -4.87 12.53 -9.15
CA GLY A 209 -5.99 13.42 -8.88
C GLY A 209 -5.60 14.54 -7.92
N SER A 210 -6.00 15.76 -8.21
CA SER A 210 -5.86 16.89 -7.29
C SER A 210 -7.03 16.92 -6.31
N ASP A 211 -6.76 17.12 -5.03
CA ASP A 211 -7.80 17.24 -4.01
C ASP A 211 -8.53 18.58 -4.07
N THR A 212 -7.86 19.61 -4.60
CA THR A 212 -8.44 20.94 -4.77
C THR A 212 -9.27 21.08 -6.02
N ASN A 213 -8.96 20.31 -7.06
CA ASN A 213 -9.70 20.26 -8.31
C ASN A 213 -9.61 18.87 -8.95
N PRO A 214 -10.56 17.96 -8.69
CA PRO A 214 -10.56 16.61 -9.27
C PRO A 214 -10.58 16.56 -10.79
N GLN A 215 -10.88 17.68 -11.47
CA GLN A 215 -10.91 17.79 -12.92
C GLN A 215 -9.55 18.18 -13.53
N ASP A 216 -8.58 18.58 -12.71
CA ASP A 216 -7.22 18.91 -13.14
C ASP A 216 -6.24 17.87 -12.58
N PRO A 217 -6.05 16.72 -13.24
CA PRO A 217 -5.03 15.75 -12.84
C PRO A 217 -3.65 16.39 -12.94
N VAL A 218 -2.78 16.05 -12.00
CA VAL A 218 -1.37 16.45 -12.05
C VAL A 218 -0.57 15.32 -12.64
N ASP A 219 0.12 15.61 -13.72
CA ASP A 219 0.99 14.69 -14.41
C ASP A 219 2.41 14.76 -13.84
N VAL A 220 2.88 13.67 -13.29
CA VAL A 220 4.21 13.59 -12.69
C VAL A 220 4.98 12.42 -13.31
N SER A 221 6.16 12.71 -13.87
CA SER A 221 7.06 11.63 -14.28
C SER A 221 7.56 10.88 -13.05
N VAL A 222 7.33 9.57 -12.98
CA VAL A 222 7.81 8.68 -11.91
C VAL A 222 8.62 7.55 -12.50
N THR A 223 9.58 7.05 -11.73
CA THR A 223 10.32 5.84 -12.07
C THR A 223 9.61 4.63 -11.49
N PHE A 224 9.31 3.63 -12.32
CA PHE A 224 8.68 2.40 -11.87
C PHE A 224 9.22 1.16 -12.58
N GLY A 225 8.88 -0.01 -12.05
CA GLY A 225 9.28 -1.29 -12.62
C GLY A 225 8.37 -1.74 -13.77
N CYS A 226 8.94 -1.86 -14.97
CA CYS A 226 8.35 -2.60 -16.08
C CYS A 226 8.60 -4.09 -15.84
N GLY A 227 7.64 -4.79 -15.24
CA GLY A 227 7.75 -6.17 -14.79
C GLY A 227 7.67 -7.18 -15.94
N LYS A 228 8.81 -7.71 -16.36
CA LYS A 228 8.91 -8.66 -17.48
C LYS A 228 8.60 -10.09 -17.09
N ASN A 229 8.89 -10.47 -15.83
CA ASN A 229 8.62 -11.80 -15.31
C ASN A 229 8.13 -11.69 -13.85
N GLN A 230 7.09 -12.45 -13.53
CA GLN A 230 6.58 -12.65 -12.18
C GLN A 230 6.71 -14.11 -11.78
N THR A 231 6.84 -14.38 -10.48
CA THR A 231 6.93 -15.73 -9.91
C THR A 231 6.03 -15.90 -8.70
N GLY A 232 5.80 -17.15 -8.32
CA GLY A 232 5.04 -17.51 -7.15
C GLY A 232 3.63 -16.97 -7.21
N TYR A 233 3.17 -16.40 -6.11
CA TYR A 233 1.81 -15.89 -5.95
C TYR A 233 1.37 -14.91 -7.05
N PHE A 234 2.29 -14.10 -7.59
CA PHE A 234 1.95 -13.15 -8.66
C PHE A 234 1.67 -13.84 -10.01
N LEU A 235 2.11 -15.07 -10.19
CA LEU A 235 1.93 -15.85 -11.43
C LEU A 235 0.79 -16.86 -11.29
N GLU A 236 0.67 -17.47 -10.11
CA GLU A 236 -0.29 -18.54 -9.87
C GLU A 236 -1.72 -18.00 -9.87
N SER A 237 -2.53 -18.62 -10.68
CA SER A 237 -3.98 -18.46 -10.90
C SER A 237 -4.69 -17.43 -10.01
N GLY A 238 -4.64 -16.22 -10.36
CA GLY A 238 -5.46 -15.21 -9.73
C GLY A 238 -4.75 -14.26 -8.79
N GLY A 239 -3.43 -14.15 -8.91
CA GLY A 239 -2.78 -13.01 -8.25
C GLY A 239 -3.26 -11.65 -8.75
N GLY A 240 -4.55 -11.51 -9.03
CA GLY A 240 -5.38 -10.45 -9.60
C GLY A 240 -4.94 -9.02 -9.42
N ILE A 241 -3.63 -8.79 -9.45
CA ILE A 241 -3.05 -7.47 -9.31
C ILE A 241 -2.32 -7.10 -10.59
N ASN A 242 -2.57 -5.89 -11.03
CA ASN A 242 -1.80 -5.26 -12.09
C ASN A 242 -0.50 -4.62 -11.58
N GLY A 243 0.05 -5.11 -10.47
CA GLY A 243 1.27 -4.64 -9.87
C GLY A 243 1.14 -4.23 -8.40
N VAL A 244 2.22 -3.67 -7.87
CA VAL A 244 2.31 -3.18 -6.49
C VAL A 244 2.77 -1.73 -6.50
N PHE A 245 2.08 -0.88 -5.77
CA PHE A 245 2.41 0.51 -5.59
C PHE A 245 3.21 0.67 -4.30
N GLY A 246 4.53 0.82 -4.45
CA GLY A 246 5.46 0.91 -3.33
C GLY A 246 5.35 2.24 -2.60
N LEU A 247 5.02 2.16 -1.32
CA LEU A 247 4.85 3.28 -0.40
C LEU A 247 5.93 3.32 0.68
N GLY A 248 7.00 2.52 0.55
CA GLY A 248 8.07 2.46 1.53
C GLY A 248 8.87 3.77 1.65
N MET A 249 9.89 3.76 2.50
CA MET A 249 10.71 4.94 2.81
C MET A 249 11.92 5.10 1.89
N GLY A 250 12.17 4.15 0.98
CA GLY A 250 13.31 4.21 0.05
C GLY A 250 13.13 5.25 -1.05
N GLY A 251 14.24 5.77 -1.58
CA GLY A 251 14.23 6.87 -2.56
C GLY A 251 13.52 6.58 -3.88
N ILE A 252 13.22 5.29 -4.19
CA ILE A 252 12.48 4.89 -5.39
C ILE A 252 10.97 4.75 -5.12
N SER A 253 10.52 4.89 -3.89
CA SER A 253 9.09 4.87 -3.58
C SER A 253 8.39 6.09 -4.17
N VAL A 254 7.12 5.94 -4.51
CA VAL A 254 6.37 7.05 -5.12
C VAL A 254 6.35 8.29 -4.22
N PRO A 255 6.09 8.22 -2.89
CA PRO A 255 6.17 9.40 -2.04
C PRO A 255 7.54 10.10 -2.09
N SER A 256 8.63 9.33 -2.09
CA SER A 256 9.99 9.88 -2.15
C SER A 256 10.30 10.53 -3.51
N ILE A 257 9.82 9.94 -4.60
CA ILE A 257 9.96 10.52 -5.95
C ILE A 257 9.19 11.84 -6.05
N LEU A 258 7.93 11.88 -5.61
CA LEU A 258 7.12 13.09 -5.62
C LEU A 258 7.78 14.21 -4.81
N ALA A 259 8.32 13.90 -3.65
CA ALA A 259 9.03 14.85 -2.80
C ALA A 259 10.34 15.32 -3.44
N SER A 260 11.14 14.42 -4.04
CA SER A 260 12.38 14.79 -4.71
C SER A 260 12.19 15.73 -5.91
N LYS A 261 11.01 15.68 -6.52
CA LYS A 261 10.57 16.55 -7.61
C LYS A 261 9.87 17.82 -7.12
N SER A 262 9.81 18.05 -5.81
CA SER A 262 9.12 19.19 -5.19
C SER A 262 7.62 19.28 -5.57
N VAL A 263 7.00 18.15 -5.87
CA VAL A 263 5.55 18.08 -6.14
C VAL A 263 4.77 18.06 -4.85
N THR A 264 5.24 17.28 -3.87
CA THR A 264 4.63 17.14 -2.54
C THR A 264 5.68 17.18 -1.43
N ALA A 265 5.27 17.36 -0.18
CA ALA A 265 6.13 17.02 0.95
C ALA A 265 6.39 15.50 0.97
N ASN A 266 7.50 15.06 1.60
CA ASN A 266 7.81 13.64 1.76
C ASN A 266 6.97 13.03 2.88
N SER A 267 5.69 12.99 2.68
CA SER A 267 4.69 12.48 3.61
C SER A 267 3.47 11.99 2.85
N PHE A 268 2.68 11.17 3.49
CA PHE A 268 1.35 10.82 3.05
C PHE A 268 0.47 10.45 4.26
N SER A 269 -0.81 10.59 4.11
CA SER A 269 -1.82 10.07 5.04
C SER A 269 -2.66 8.99 4.38
N MET A 270 -3.23 8.12 5.17
CA MET A 270 -4.19 7.11 4.73
C MET A 270 -5.41 7.16 5.64
N CYS A 271 -6.57 7.32 5.02
CA CYS A 271 -7.86 7.25 5.69
C CYS A 271 -8.60 6.00 5.23
N PHE A 272 -9.15 5.25 6.17
CA PHE A 272 -9.91 4.03 5.90
C PHE A 272 -11.33 4.16 6.44
N SER A 273 -12.32 3.85 5.62
CA SER A 273 -13.72 3.79 6.01
C SER A 273 -14.14 2.34 6.29
N ASP A 274 -15.16 2.17 7.08
CA ASP A 274 -15.85 0.90 7.28
C ASP A 274 -16.73 0.49 6.09
N GLU A 275 -16.95 1.39 5.14
CA GLU A 275 -17.68 1.16 3.88
C GLU A 275 -16.79 0.66 2.73
N TYR A 276 -15.59 0.12 3.02
CA TYR A 276 -14.65 -0.45 2.05
C TYR A 276 -13.95 0.51 1.10
N PHE A 277 -14.05 1.79 1.31
CA PHE A 277 -13.28 2.77 0.58
C PHE A 277 -12.43 3.60 1.54
N GLY A 278 -11.51 4.36 0.99
CA GLY A 278 -10.66 5.27 1.74
C GLY A 278 -9.89 6.15 0.77
N ARG A 279 -8.89 6.83 1.29
CA ARG A 279 -8.07 7.71 0.49
C ARG A 279 -6.63 7.72 0.99
N ILE A 280 -5.67 7.80 0.09
CA ILE A 280 -4.29 8.17 0.36
C ILE A 280 -4.04 9.57 -0.19
N GLU A 281 -3.42 10.44 0.60
CA GLU A 281 -3.07 11.80 0.23
C GLU A 281 -1.58 12.00 0.39
N PHE A 282 -0.89 12.31 -0.71
CA PHE A 282 0.54 12.59 -0.74
C PHE A 282 0.79 14.06 -0.40
N GLY A 283 1.78 14.32 0.44
CA GLY A 283 2.15 15.66 0.89
C GLY A 283 1.41 16.12 2.14
N ASP A 284 0.43 15.36 2.63
CA ASP A 284 -0.26 15.66 3.88
C ASP A 284 0.72 15.59 5.06
N LYS A 285 0.74 16.65 5.85
CA LYS A 285 1.60 16.80 7.04
C LYS A 285 0.85 16.54 8.35
N GLY A 286 -0.44 16.24 8.24
CA GLY A 286 -1.33 16.11 9.40
C GLY A 286 -1.69 17.44 10.04
N SER A 287 -2.46 17.37 11.13
CA SER A 287 -2.90 18.52 11.93
C SER A 287 -1.84 18.90 12.98
N PRO A 288 -1.66 20.19 13.30
CA PRO A 288 -0.78 20.62 14.39
C PRO A 288 -1.11 20.02 15.77
N GLU A 289 -2.36 19.61 15.97
CA GLU A 289 -2.82 18.99 17.23
C GLU A 289 -2.58 17.48 17.25
N GLN A 290 -2.16 16.89 16.15
CA GLN A 290 -1.92 15.46 16.02
C GLN A 290 -0.68 15.06 16.83
N LYS A 291 -0.81 14.01 17.64
CA LYS A 291 0.33 13.42 18.36
C LYS A 291 1.25 12.70 17.36
N THR A 292 2.54 12.81 17.63
CA THR A 292 3.58 12.20 16.78
C THR A 292 4.33 11.10 17.52
N THR A 293 4.75 10.09 16.78
CA THR A 293 5.64 9.03 17.27
C THR A 293 6.81 8.91 16.28
N PRO A 294 8.07 9.00 16.74
CA PRO A 294 9.21 8.88 15.86
C PRO A 294 9.35 7.46 15.30
N PHE A 295 9.75 7.36 14.04
CA PHE A 295 10.12 6.09 13.44
C PHE A 295 11.53 5.66 13.82
N ASN A 296 11.73 4.36 14.01
CA ASN A 296 13.04 3.71 14.16
C ASN A 296 13.65 3.50 12.77
N VAL A 297 14.21 4.53 12.17
CA VAL A 297 14.71 4.46 10.78
C VAL A 297 16.06 3.73 10.75
N GLN A 298 16.09 2.53 10.20
CA GLN A 298 17.32 1.81 9.89
C GLN A 298 17.82 2.20 8.50
N LYS A 299 19.08 2.66 8.40
CA LYS A 299 19.63 3.13 7.11
C LYS A 299 19.69 2.06 6.02
N SER A 300 19.84 0.80 6.39
CA SER A 300 19.96 -0.32 5.45
C SER A 300 18.61 -0.84 4.93
N ASN A 301 17.55 -0.66 5.70
CA ASN A 301 16.19 -1.11 5.34
C ASN A 301 15.17 -0.24 6.08
N PRO A 302 14.93 0.99 5.63
CA PRO A 302 14.01 1.91 6.28
C PRO A 302 12.58 1.39 6.14
N THR A 303 11.87 1.27 7.27
CA THR A 303 10.48 0.85 7.35
C THR A 303 9.72 1.74 8.33
N TYR A 304 8.39 1.76 8.25
CA TYR A 304 7.53 2.49 9.20
C TYR A 304 7.46 1.75 10.55
N ASN A 305 8.61 1.65 11.18
CA ASN A 305 8.82 0.94 12.44
C ASN A 305 8.83 1.92 13.61
N ILE A 306 8.12 1.59 14.69
CA ILE A 306 8.07 2.36 15.93
C ILE A 306 8.44 1.50 17.13
N THR A 307 8.81 2.12 18.24
CA THR A 307 8.92 1.46 19.54
C THR A 307 7.60 1.59 20.31
N VAL A 308 7.03 0.46 20.68
CA VAL A 308 5.90 0.37 21.61
C VAL A 308 6.47 0.15 23.00
N ILE A 309 6.09 1.02 23.94
CA ILE A 309 6.59 0.98 25.32
C ILE A 309 5.57 0.46 26.32
N GLN A 310 4.31 0.37 25.88
CA GLN A 310 3.22 -0.02 26.76
C GLN A 310 2.09 -0.65 25.94
N ILE A 311 1.44 -1.65 26.52
CA ILE A 311 0.23 -2.27 25.98
C ILE A 311 -0.86 -2.29 27.05
N GLY A 312 -2.10 -2.02 26.67
CA GLY A 312 -3.23 -2.01 27.56
C GLY A 312 -4.46 -2.73 27.00
N VAL A 313 -5.20 -3.41 27.87
CA VAL A 313 -6.51 -4.01 27.59
C VAL A 313 -7.48 -3.57 28.66
N GLY A 314 -8.40 -2.69 28.29
CA GLY A 314 -9.25 -1.99 29.26
C GLY A 314 -8.42 -1.23 30.28
N ASN A 315 -8.58 -1.50 31.58
CA ASN A 315 -7.82 -0.86 32.66
C ASN A 315 -6.51 -1.55 33.01
N ASN A 316 -6.25 -2.72 32.42
CA ASN A 316 -5.01 -3.46 32.65
C ASN A 316 -3.95 -2.97 31.65
N VAL A 317 -2.88 -2.41 32.17
CA VAL A 317 -1.78 -1.86 31.41
C VAL A 317 -0.49 -2.50 31.90
N THR A 318 0.40 -2.84 30.98
CA THR A 318 1.76 -3.32 31.31
C THR A 318 2.80 -2.58 30.49
N ASN A 319 3.95 -2.32 31.09
CA ASN A 319 5.11 -1.80 30.39
C ASN A 319 5.77 -2.99 29.67
N LEU A 320 5.81 -2.88 28.36
CA LEU A 320 6.37 -3.90 27.51
C LEU A 320 6.98 -3.23 26.29
N GLU A 321 8.30 -3.33 26.16
CA GLU A 321 9.03 -2.70 25.06
C GLU A 321 9.23 -3.69 23.91
N PHE A 322 8.76 -3.33 22.73
CA PHE A 322 8.97 -4.06 21.49
C PHE A 322 8.82 -3.12 20.29
N THR A 323 9.25 -3.56 19.11
CA THR A 323 9.08 -2.80 17.89
C THR A 323 7.87 -3.29 17.10
N ALA A 324 7.16 -2.35 16.48
CA ALA A 324 6.02 -2.62 15.60
C ALA A 324 6.21 -1.93 14.25
N ASN A 325 5.81 -2.60 13.18
CA ASN A 325 5.89 -2.09 11.81
C ASN A 325 4.48 -1.90 11.24
N PHE A 326 4.22 -0.71 10.67
CA PHE A 326 2.98 -0.43 9.94
C PHE A 326 3.08 -0.99 8.53
N ASN A 327 2.27 -2.00 8.23
CA ASN A 327 2.33 -2.74 6.98
C ASN A 327 0.93 -2.91 6.37
N THR A 328 0.62 -2.15 5.31
CA THR A 328 -0.65 -2.27 4.57
C THR A 328 -0.77 -3.58 3.79
N GLY A 329 0.36 -4.23 3.56
CA GLY A 329 0.42 -5.56 3.00
C GLY A 329 -0.05 -6.67 3.96
N THR A 330 -0.46 -6.38 5.19
CA THR A 330 -0.89 -7.34 6.22
C THR A 330 -2.33 -7.06 6.62
N ALA A 331 -3.18 -8.10 6.58
CA ALA A 331 -4.61 -7.95 6.83
C ALA A 331 -4.98 -7.93 8.32
N VAL A 332 -4.16 -8.53 9.18
CA VAL A 332 -4.38 -8.63 10.63
C VAL A 332 -3.13 -8.23 11.40
N THR A 333 -3.32 -7.75 12.63
CA THR A 333 -2.22 -7.45 13.55
C THR A 333 -1.61 -8.74 14.07
N HIS A 334 -0.30 -8.86 13.97
CA HIS A 334 0.47 -9.96 14.52
C HIS A 334 1.24 -9.50 15.74
N LEU A 335 1.04 -10.17 16.85
CA LEU A 335 1.78 -9.95 18.09
C LEU A 335 2.67 -11.16 18.40
N THR A 336 3.88 -10.89 18.87
CA THR A 336 4.77 -11.91 19.42
C THR A 336 4.61 -11.96 20.94
N ASP A 337 5.01 -13.07 21.57
CA ASP A 337 5.11 -13.11 23.03
C ASP A 337 6.21 -12.17 23.54
N PRO A 338 6.00 -11.55 24.74
CA PRO A 338 4.87 -11.73 25.64
C PRO A 338 3.63 -10.83 25.36
N ALA A 339 3.66 -9.97 24.33
CA ALA A 339 2.55 -9.05 24.01
C ALA A 339 1.26 -9.81 23.64
N TYR A 340 1.39 -10.90 22.86
CA TYR A 340 0.27 -11.76 22.50
C TYR A 340 -0.41 -12.37 23.73
N SER A 341 0.36 -13.02 24.60
CA SER A 341 -0.18 -13.64 25.80
C SER A 341 -0.81 -12.64 26.75
N PHE A 342 -0.20 -11.46 26.93
CA PHE A 342 -0.79 -10.40 27.73
C PHE A 342 -2.15 -9.97 27.17
N PHE A 343 -2.20 -9.70 25.86
CA PHE A 343 -3.43 -9.26 25.20
C PHE A 343 -4.54 -10.32 25.35
N VAL A 344 -4.25 -11.57 24.96
CA VAL A 344 -5.23 -12.66 24.97
C VAL A 344 -5.75 -12.95 26.37
N ASN A 345 -4.87 -13.04 27.37
CA ASN A 345 -5.27 -13.35 28.74
C ASN A 345 -6.18 -12.25 29.35
N ASN A 346 -5.78 -10.98 29.14
CA ASN A 346 -6.58 -9.85 29.66
C ASN A 346 -7.89 -9.66 28.90
N PHE A 347 -7.90 -9.90 27.58
CA PHE A 347 -9.12 -9.89 26.79
C PHE A 347 -10.07 -11.00 27.22
N ASN A 348 -9.60 -12.25 27.30
CA ASN A 348 -10.40 -13.39 27.71
C ASN A 348 -10.97 -13.25 29.12
N SER A 349 -10.26 -12.61 30.04
CA SER A 349 -10.75 -12.39 31.42
C SER A 349 -11.88 -11.37 31.51
N ARG A 350 -12.11 -10.57 30.48
CA ARG A 350 -13.13 -9.49 30.46
C ARG A 350 -14.36 -9.82 29.64
N ILE A 351 -14.23 -10.76 28.71
CA ILE A 351 -15.32 -11.22 27.85
C ILE A 351 -16.26 -12.10 28.66
N THR A 352 -17.55 -11.73 28.66
CA THR A 352 -18.64 -12.50 29.28
C THR A 352 -19.38 -13.38 28.27
N GLU A 353 -19.16 -13.13 27.00
CA GLU A 353 -19.77 -13.84 25.89
C GLU A 353 -19.25 -15.28 25.82
N LYS A 354 -20.14 -16.18 25.37
CA LYS A 354 -19.81 -17.59 25.24
C LYS A 354 -18.71 -17.77 24.19
N ARG A 355 -17.61 -18.41 24.61
CA ARG A 355 -16.56 -18.83 23.69
C ARG A 355 -17.11 -19.89 22.71
N TYR A 356 -16.84 -19.66 21.44
CA TYR A 356 -17.15 -20.59 20.37
C TYR A 356 -15.87 -21.31 19.94
N HIS A 357 -15.94 -22.65 19.86
CA HIS A 357 -14.84 -23.46 19.38
C HIS A 357 -15.08 -23.81 17.91
N TYR A 358 -14.26 -23.26 17.05
CA TYR A 358 -14.23 -23.69 15.66
C TYR A 358 -13.46 -25.02 15.52
N PRO A 359 -13.67 -25.75 14.39
CA PRO A 359 -12.85 -26.92 14.07
C PRO A 359 -11.35 -26.60 14.12
N ALA A 360 -10.53 -27.62 14.35
CA ALA A 360 -9.08 -27.48 14.59
C ALA A 360 -8.29 -26.83 13.42
N ASP A 361 -8.88 -26.76 12.24
CA ASP A 361 -8.35 -26.12 11.04
C ASP A 361 -8.72 -24.63 10.92
N ALA A 362 -9.55 -24.11 11.84
CA ALA A 362 -9.89 -22.70 11.86
C ALA A 362 -8.67 -21.82 12.15
N ALA A 363 -8.65 -20.65 11.53
CA ALA A 363 -7.54 -19.71 11.65
C ALA A 363 -7.45 -19.02 13.02
N PHE A 364 -8.43 -19.19 13.90
CA PHE A 364 -8.60 -18.43 15.14
C PHE A 364 -8.72 -19.35 16.35
N ASP A 365 -7.91 -19.09 17.39
CA ASP A 365 -7.95 -19.83 18.66
C ASP A 365 -9.01 -19.28 19.63
N HIS A 366 -9.41 -18.04 19.46
CA HIS A 366 -10.32 -17.32 20.35
C HIS A 366 -11.46 -16.66 19.57
N CYS A 367 -12.64 -17.28 19.62
CA CYS A 367 -13.85 -16.76 18.99
C CYS A 367 -14.98 -16.65 20.02
N TYR A 368 -15.84 -15.65 19.87
CA TYR A 368 -16.93 -15.37 20.79
C TYR A 368 -18.23 -15.13 20.02
N VAL A 369 -19.35 -15.56 20.61
CA VAL A 369 -20.67 -15.29 20.05
C VAL A 369 -21.11 -13.90 20.50
N LEU A 370 -21.15 -12.95 19.57
CA LEU A 370 -21.72 -11.64 19.85
C LEU A 370 -23.24 -11.75 19.93
N ARG A 371 -23.83 -11.18 20.97
CA ARG A 371 -25.28 -10.95 21.01
C ARG A 371 -25.52 -9.63 20.26
N TYR A 372 -26.22 -9.72 19.15
CA TYR A 372 -26.72 -8.52 18.49
C TYR A 372 -27.67 -7.81 19.45
N PHE A 373 -27.38 -6.55 19.73
CA PHE A 373 -28.30 -5.64 20.38
C PHE A 373 -29.19 -4.95 19.37
#